data_f6e58086dea66b7c07f49f664cffed0d
#
_entry.id   f6e58086dea66b7c07f49f664cffed0d
#
_cell.length_a   1.000
_cell.length_b   1.000
_cell.length_c   1.000
_cell.angle_alpha   90.00
_cell.angle_beta   90.00
_cell.angle_gamma   90.00
#
_symmetry.space_group_name_H-M   'P 1'
#
loop_
_entity.id
_entity.type
_entity.pdbx_description
1 polymer ?
#
loop_
_entity_poly.entity_id
_entity_poly.type
_entity_poly.pdbx_seq_one_letter_code
_entity_poly.pdbx_strand_id
1 'polypeptide(L)'
;MRETQVNIDSEIGALNAVMIHRPGREIENMTPASAPDVLYDDILNLQLAEREHDQLTGVLRRVAAVYEFEDLLRETLADERMKVLLIDELVSLYGCEELAEELNGTENAELAAQLFQGTPMRKDSLEKFLSPLRHAIPPLPNAFFTRDAVMAVNERVIIGSMAFKARHAEALLLKSIFKYHNEISSDGFYYDGTASASQ
;
A
#
# COMPACT_ATOMS: atom_id res chain seq x y z
N MET A 1 20.67 10.57 -4.73
CA MET A 1 19.98 10.78 -3.43
C MET A 1 20.72 9.95 -2.38
N ARG A 2 20.52 10.19 -1.09
CA ARG A 2 21.22 9.39 -0.06
C ARG A 2 20.38 8.16 0.21
N GLU A 3 21.00 6.99 0.17
CA GLU A 3 20.40 5.73 0.61
C GLU A 3 19.95 5.85 2.08
N THR A 4 18.70 5.51 2.37
CA THR A 4 18.15 5.50 3.72
C THR A 4 18.14 4.08 4.23
N GLN A 5 19.06 3.77 5.14
CA GLN A 5 19.10 2.48 5.81
C GLN A 5 18.13 2.48 6.99
N VAL A 6 17.35 1.41 7.10
CA VAL A 6 16.50 1.15 8.27
C VAL A 6 17.39 0.95 9.49
N ASN A 7 17.14 1.74 10.55
CA ASN A 7 17.80 1.59 11.84
C ASN A 7 16.96 2.25 12.93
N ILE A 8 16.10 1.47 13.57
CA ILE A 8 15.16 1.94 14.61
C ILE A 8 15.46 1.20 15.92
N ASP A 9 16.19 1.84 16.81
CA ASP A 9 16.54 1.33 18.14
C ASP A 9 15.74 2.01 19.27
N SER A 10 14.96 3.05 18.96
CA SER A 10 14.24 3.85 19.93
C SER A 10 12.96 4.45 19.35
N GLU A 11 11.88 4.42 20.12
CA GLU A 11 10.60 5.08 19.80
C GLU A 11 10.59 6.57 20.17
N ILE A 12 11.56 7.02 20.95
CA ILE A 12 11.67 8.41 21.45
C ILE A 12 12.97 9.09 21.01
N GLY A 13 13.77 8.43 20.19
CA GLY A 13 14.99 8.99 19.59
C GLY A 13 14.70 10.05 18.53
N ALA A 14 15.76 10.62 17.97
CA ALA A 14 15.64 11.55 16.86
C ALA A 14 15.06 10.82 15.62
N LEU A 15 13.98 11.38 15.06
CA LEU A 15 13.38 10.88 13.82
C LEU A 15 14.21 11.36 12.64
N ASN A 16 14.85 10.43 11.90
CA ASN A 16 15.65 10.75 10.73
C ASN A 16 14.86 10.66 9.43
N ALA A 17 13.98 9.66 9.34
CA ALA A 17 13.13 9.42 8.17
C ALA A 17 11.79 8.81 8.60
N VAL A 18 10.74 9.09 7.84
CA VAL A 18 9.40 8.55 8.06
C VAL A 18 8.72 8.30 6.73
N MET A 19 8.04 7.15 6.63
CA MET A 19 7.14 6.83 5.53
C MET A 19 5.71 7.22 5.91
N ILE A 20 5.04 7.91 5.01
CA ILE A 20 3.63 8.29 5.14
C ILE A 20 2.88 7.90 3.87
N HIS A 21 1.56 7.89 3.93
CA HIS A 21 0.70 7.85 2.76
C HIS A 21 -0.35 8.96 2.87
N ARG A 22 -0.34 9.86 1.90
CA ARG A 22 -1.33 10.94 1.82
C ARG A 22 -2.67 10.35 1.38
N PRO A 23 -3.75 10.55 2.14
CA PRO A 23 -5.08 10.10 1.71
C PRO A 23 -5.42 10.57 0.29
N GLY A 24 -5.92 9.66 -0.53
CA GLY A 24 -6.25 9.88 -1.93
C GLY A 24 -7.63 9.33 -2.32
N ARG A 25 -7.81 9.01 -3.60
CA ARG A 25 -9.10 8.55 -4.12
C ARG A 25 -9.56 7.20 -3.56
N GLU A 26 -8.69 6.42 -2.92
CA GLU A 26 -9.06 5.20 -2.19
C GLU A 26 -10.13 5.49 -1.12
N ILE A 27 -10.13 6.69 -0.54
CA ILE A 27 -11.16 7.13 0.41
C ILE A 27 -12.48 7.44 -0.31
N GLU A 28 -12.44 8.09 -1.47
CA GLU A 28 -13.66 8.38 -2.26
C GLU A 28 -14.29 7.13 -2.85
N ASN A 29 -13.48 6.08 -3.11
CA ASN A 29 -13.95 4.81 -3.65
C ASN A 29 -14.68 3.94 -2.61
N MET A 30 -14.65 4.32 -1.33
CA MET A 30 -15.52 3.74 -0.32
C MET A 30 -16.97 4.15 -0.53
N THR A 31 -17.87 3.23 -0.25
CA THR A 31 -19.31 3.49 -0.21
C THR A 31 -19.84 3.14 1.19
N PRO A 32 -21.01 3.66 1.62
CA PRO A 32 -21.58 3.25 2.90
C PRO A 32 -21.77 1.74 3.05
N ALA A 33 -21.98 1.04 1.93
CA ALA A 33 -22.12 -0.41 1.92
C ALA A 33 -20.78 -1.16 2.04
N SER A 34 -19.68 -0.57 1.55
CA SER A 34 -18.34 -1.21 1.57
C SER A 34 -17.45 -0.70 2.70
N ALA A 35 -17.79 0.37 3.39
CA ALA A 35 -16.99 0.93 4.48
C ALA A 35 -16.70 -0.09 5.59
N PRO A 36 -17.65 -0.91 6.07
CA PRO A 36 -17.35 -1.94 7.07
C PRO A 36 -16.35 -2.99 6.58
N ASP A 37 -16.34 -3.32 5.29
CA ASP A 37 -15.42 -4.31 4.71
C ASP A 37 -13.96 -3.82 4.72
N VAL A 38 -13.78 -2.50 4.73
CA VAL A 38 -12.47 -1.84 4.82
C VAL A 38 -12.22 -1.20 6.19
N LEU A 39 -12.99 -1.60 7.21
CA LEU A 39 -12.83 -1.22 8.62
C LEU A 39 -13.11 0.25 8.92
N TYR A 40 -14.06 0.85 8.23
CA TYR A 40 -14.53 2.20 8.48
C TYR A 40 -15.98 2.20 8.98
N ASP A 41 -16.25 3.04 9.99
CA ASP A 41 -17.60 3.25 10.52
C ASP A 41 -18.38 4.30 9.73
N ASP A 42 -17.66 5.20 9.02
CA ASP A 42 -18.25 6.29 8.24
C ASP A 42 -17.35 6.66 7.06
N ILE A 43 -17.89 7.43 6.11
CA ILE A 43 -17.17 7.93 4.94
C ILE A 43 -16.43 9.22 5.30
N LEU A 44 -15.16 9.26 4.99
CA LEU A 44 -14.34 10.45 5.18
C LEU A 44 -14.49 11.44 4.02
N ASN A 45 -14.42 12.73 4.36
CA ASN A 45 -14.29 13.77 3.35
C ASN A 45 -12.83 13.88 2.89
N LEU A 46 -12.55 13.51 1.64
CA LEU A 46 -11.18 13.50 1.11
C LEU A 46 -10.48 14.86 1.24
N GLN A 47 -11.12 15.96 0.87
CA GLN A 47 -10.50 17.29 0.91
C GLN A 47 -10.11 17.70 2.33
N LEU A 48 -10.91 17.29 3.34
CA LEU A 48 -10.58 17.54 4.74
C LEU A 48 -9.41 16.67 5.17
N ALA A 49 -9.45 15.38 4.88
CA ALA A 49 -8.39 14.43 5.22
C ALA A 49 -7.05 14.82 4.59
N GLU A 50 -7.04 15.19 3.30
CA GLU A 50 -5.85 15.69 2.62
C GLU A 50 -5.27 16.93 3.30
N ARG A 51 -6.10 17.93 3.60
CA ARG A 51 -5.65 19.16 4.25
C ARG A 51 -5.06 18.92 5.64
N GLU A 52 -5.66 18.03 6.43
CA GLU A 52 -5.17 17.69 7.76
C GLU A 52 -3.86 16.91 7.67
N HIS A 53 -3.78 15.96 6.73
CA HIS A 53 -2.56 15.19 6.47
C HIS A 53 -1.42 16.08 5.94
N ASP A 54 -1.72 17.07 5.10
CA ASP A 54 -0.72 18.04 4.62
C ASP A 54 -0.12 18.87 5.76
N GLN A 55 -0.91 19.17 6.82
CA GLN A 55 -0.40 19.82 8.03
C GLN A 55 0.58 18.91 8.78
N LEU A 56 0.22 17.64 8.97
CA LEU A 56 1.11 16.64 9.59
C LEU A 56 2.41 16.51 8.80
N THR A 57 2.30 16.33 7.49
CA THR A 57 3.45 16.23 6.56
C THR A 57 4.34 17.47 6.66
N GLY A 58 3.74 18.66 6.72
CA GLY A 58 4.45 19.92 6.87
C GLY A 58 5.26 20.02 8.18
N VAL A 59 4.77 19.44 9.24
CA VAL A 59 5.51 19.32 10.54
C VAL A 59 6.64 18.31 10.42
N LEU A 60 6.36 17.12 9.89
CA LEU A 60 7.34 16.04 9.76
C LEU A 60 8.54 16.47 8.88
N ARG A 61 8.31 17.16 7.77
CA ARG A 61 9.36 17.66 6.88
C ARG A 61 10.35 18.66 7.52
N ARG A 62 9.99 19.21 8.70
CA ARG A 62 10.89 20.10 9.44
C ARG A 62 11.91 19.35 10.30
N VAL A 63 11.65 18.08 10.59
CA VAL A 63 12.43 17.28 11.55
C VAL A 63 13.00 16.00 10.93
N ALA A 64 12.46 15.53 9.81
CA ALA A 64 12.83 14.25 9.19
C ALA A 64 12.72 14.29 7.66
N ALA A 65 13.39 13.35 6.99
CA ALA A 65 13.10 13.03 5.60
C ALA A 65 11.71 12.33 5.55
N VAL A 66 10.85 12.80 4.64
CA VAL A 66 9.50 12.25 4.50
C VAL A 66 9.39 11.58 3.14
N TYR A 67 9.07 10.29 3.18
CA TYR A 67 8.85 9.44 2.01
C TYR A 67 7.35 9.17 1.86
N GLU A 68 6.84 9.37 0.64
CA GLU A 68 5.46 9.04 0.32
C GLU A 68 5.38 7.60 -0.18
N PHE A 69 4.49 6.80 0.38
CA PHE A 69 4.37 5.38 0.08
C PHE A 69 4.09 5.12 -1.41
N GLU A 70 3.17 5.89 -2.02
CA GLU A 70 2.85 5.75 -3.44
C GLU A 70 4.04 6.09 -4.34
N ASP A 71 4.85 7.11 -3.99
CA ASP A 71 6.06 7.47 -4.71
C ASP A 71 7.10 6.34 -4.64
N LEU A 72 7.34 5.80 -3.44
CA LEU A 72 8.25 4.67 -3.25
C LEU A 72 7.79 3.43 -4.04
N LEU A 73 6.49 3.16 -4.04
CA LEU A 73 5.95 2.06 -4.84
C LEU A 73 6.18 2.28 -6.33
N ARG A 74 5.86 3.46 -6.85
CA ARG A 74 6.10 3.83 -8.26
C ARG A 74 7.57 3.63 -8.65
N GLU A 75 8.50 4.05 -7.79
CA GLU A 75 9.94 3.88 -8.03
C GLU A 75 10.36 2.41 -7.98
N THR A 76 9.77 1.63 -7.08
CA THR A 76 10.01 0.18 -7.00
C THR A 76 9.49 -0.56 -8.23
N LEU A 77 8.35 -0.13 -8.79
CA LEU A 77 7.77 -0.70 -10.03
C LEU A 77 8.63 -0.46 -11.28
N ALA A 78 9.67 0.37 -11.22
CA ALA A 78 10.60 0.55 -12.33
C ALA A 78 11.49 -0.69 -12.57
N ASP A 79 11.62 -1.60 -11.62
CA ASP A 79 12.19 -2.92 -11.83
C ASP A 79 11.10 -3.86 -12.40
N GLU A 80 11.18 -4.13 -13.71
CA GLU A 80 10.21 -4.95 -14.43
C GLU A 80 10.04 -6.37 -13.84
N ARG A 81 11.11 -6.96 -13.30
CA ARG A 81 11.03 -8.30 -12.68
C ARG A 81 10.24 -8.25 -11.38
N MET A 82 10.50 -7.23 -10.58
CA MET A 82 9.79 -7.01 -9.34
C MET A 82 8.32 -6.68 -9.62
N LYS A 83 8.04 -5.84 -10.64
CA LYS A 83 6.68 -5.49 -11.07
C LYS A 83 5.87 -6.74 -11.37
N VAL A 84 6.41 -7.64 -12.21
CA VAL A 84 5.76 -8.92 -12.55
C VAL A 84 5.49 -9.76 -11.30
N LEU A 85 6.49 -9.94 -10.44
CA LEU A 85 6.33 -10.74 -9.21
C LEU A 85 5.25 -10.16 -8.29
N LEU A 86 5.22 -8.85 -8.09
CA LEU A 86 4.22 -8.19 -7.26
C LEU A 86 2.81 -8.35 -7.83
N ILE A 87 2.65 -8.16 -9.15
CA ILE A 87 1.37 -8.31 -9.82
C ILE A 87 0.88 -9.76 -9.70
N ASP A 88 1.75 -10.75 -9.94
CA ASP A 88 1.40 -12.16 -9.81
C ASP A 88 0.95 -12.52 -8.38
N GLU A 89 1.66 -12.00 -7.35
CA GLU A 89 1.25 -12.18 -5.95
C GLU A 89 -0.11 -11.51 -5.67
N LEU A 90 -0.36 -10.31 -6.18
CA LEU A 90 -1.62 -9.58 -5.98
C LEU A 90 -2.81 -10.24 -6.68
N VAL A 91 -2.68 -10.59 -7.95
CA VAL A 91 -3.79 -11.21 -8.69
C VAL A 91 -4.13 -12.58 -8.13
N SER A 92 -3.14 -13.36 -7.68
CA SER A 92 -3.34 -14.64 -7.00
C SER A 92 -4.03 -14.46 -5.65
N LEU A 93 -3.64 -13.44 -4.87
CA LEU A 93 -4.26 -13.14 -3.56
C LEU A 93 -5.75 -12.83 -3.68
N TYR A 94 -6.14 -12.13 -4.74
CA TYR A 94 -7.52 -11.70 -4.95
C TYR A 94 -8.32 -12.61 -5.91
N GLY A 95 -7.67 -13.54 -6.61
CA GLY A 95 -8.30 -14.47 -7.56
C GLY A 95 -8.75 -13.76 -8.83
N CYS A 96 -7.88 -12.90 -9.40
CA CYS A 96 -8.15 -12.12 -10.61
C CYS A 96 -6.96 -12.19 -11.60
N GLU A 97 -6.45 -13.40 -11.82
CA GLU A 97 -5.28 -13.68 -12.65
C GLU A 97 -5.41 -13.17 -14.09
N GLU A 98 -6.63 -13.04 -14.59
CA GLU A 98 -6.95 -12.49 -15.91
C GLU A 98 -6.52 -11.01 -16.07
N LEU A 99 -6.29 -10.29 -14.98
CA LEU A 99 -5.83 -8.90 -15.00
C LEU A 99 -4.31 -8.77 -15.06
N ALA A 100 -3.55 -9.85 -14.91
CA ALA A 100 -2.09 -9.80 -14.81
C ALA A 100 -1.43 -9.13 -16.04
N GLU A 101 -1.86 -9.46 -17.24
CA GLU A 101 -1.31 -8.90 -18.47
C GLU A 101 -1.58 -7.39 -18.59
N GLU A 102 -2.80 -6.96 -18.26
CA GLU A 102 -3.19 -5.56 -18.28
C GLU A 102 -2.40 -4.74 -17.26
N LEU A 103 -2.31 -5.23 -16.00
CA LEU A 103 -1.58 -4.55 -14.95
C LEU A 103 -0.08 -4.46 -15.26
N ASN A 104 0.52 -5.52 -15.82
CA ASN A 104 1.91 -5.49 -16.26
C ASN A 104 2.14 -4.48 -17.40
N GLY A 105 1.16 -4.28 -18.29
CA GLY A 105 1.22 -3.31 -19.38
C GLY A 105 0.94 -1.86 -18.96
N THR A 106 0.45 -1.63 -17.72
CA THR A 106 0.11 -0.30 -17.21
C THR A 106 1.39 0.48 -16.87
N GLU A 107 1.39 1.79 -17.14
CA GLU A 107 2.49 2.69 -16.78
C GLU A 107 2.64 2.75 -15.24
N ASN A 108 3.88 2.86 -14.74
CA ASN A 108 4.17 2.66 -13.32
C ASN A 108 3.48 3.66 -12.39
N ALA A 109 3.34 4.93 -12.80
CA ALA A 109 2.64 5.92 -11.99
C ALA A 109 1.12 5.64 -11.96
N GLU A 110 0.55 5.24 -13.08
CA GLU A 110 -0.86 4.86 -13.17
C GLU A 110 -1.12 3.57 -12.38
N LEU A 111 -0.22 2.58 -12.50
CA LEU A 111 -0.33 1.33 -11.75
C LEU A 111 -0.23 1.57 -10.24
N ALA A 112 0.73 2.36 -9.77
CA ALA A 112 0.85 2.69 -8.35
C ALA A 112 -0.45 3.32 -7.83
N ALA A 113 -0.96 4.35 -8.50
CA ALA A 113 -2.23 4.99 -8.14
C ALA A 113 -3.41 4.01 -8.17
N GLN A 114 -3.49 3.14 -9.19
CA GLN A 114 -4.55 2.15 -9.33
C GLN A 114 -4.52 1.10 -8.20
N LEU A 115 -3.33 0.69 -7.74
CA LEU A 115 -3.21 -0.26 -6.62
C LEU A 115 -3.71 0.32 -5.30
N PHE A 116 -3.56 1.64 -5.05
CA PHE A 116 -4.15 2.29 -3.89
C PHE A 116 -5.65 2.54 -4.05
N GLN A 117 -6.07 3.04 -5.22
CA GLN A 117 -7.46 3.43 -5.48
C GLN A 117 -8.41 2.25 -5.68
N GLY A 118 -7.87 1.04 -5.87
CA GLY A 118 -8.57 -0.18 -6.21
C GLY A 118 -8.63 -0.40 -7.72
N THR A 119 -8.38 -1.65 -8.12
CA THR A 119 -8.47 -2.07 -9.53
C THR A 119 -9.90 -2.43 -9.88
N PRO A 120 -10.54 -1.76 -10.83
CA PRO A 120 -11.94 -2.04 -11.18
C PRO A 120 -12.12 -3.46 -11.70
N MET A 121 -13.23 -4.09 -11.31
CA MET A 121 -13.63 -5.37 -11.88
C MET A 121 -14.28 -5.18 -13.25
N ARG A 122 -13.80 -5.93 -14.25
CA ARG A 122 -14.46 -6.00 -15.56
C ARG A 122 -15.71 -6.88 -15.44
N LYS A 123 -16.88 -6.28 -15.55
CA LYS A 123 -18.17 -6.97 -15.46
C LYS A 123 -19.00 -6.73 -16.71
N ASP A 124 -19.65 -7.77 -17.16
CA ASP A 124 -20.75 -7.63 -18.12
C ASP A 124 -22.01 -7.02 -17.46
N SER A 125 -23.06 -6.81 -18.24
CA SER A 125 -24.30 -6.18 -17.77
C SER A 125 -25.03 -7.02 -16.73
N LEU A 126 -24.94 -8.35 -16.79
CA LEU A 126 -25.58 -9.27 -15.88
C LEU A 126 -24.79 -9.35 -14.56
N GLU A 127 -23.49 -9.46 -14.64
CA GLU A 127 -22.60 -9.47 -13.47
C GLU A 127 -22.69 -8.17 -12.67
N LYS A 128 -22.81 -7.01 -13.33
CA LYS A 128 -23.03 -5.73 -12.65
C LYS A 128 -24.32 -5.71 -11.83
N PHE A 129 -25.33 -6.41 -12.30
CA PHE A 129 -26.62 -6.51 -11.59
C PHE A 129 -26.57 -7.51 -10.43
N LEU A 130 -25.85 -8.63 -10.60
CA LEU A 130 -25.83 -9.73 -9.64
C LEU A 130 -24.80 -9.57 -8.52
N SER A 131 -23.73 -8.80 -8.72
CA SER A 131 -22.65 -8.65 -7.73
C SER A 131 -22.45 -7.19 -7.32
N PRO A 132 -22.46 -6.88 -6.02
CA PRO A 132 -22.18 -5.53 -5.51
C PRO A 132 -20.67 -5.20 -5.57
N LEU A 133 -19.79 -6.17 -5.77
CA LEU A 133 -18.34 -5.96 -5.81
C LEU A 133 -18.00 -5.04 -6.99
N ARG A 134 -17.20 -4.00 -6.74
CA ARG A 134 -16.79 -3.04 -7.76
C ARG A 134 -15.34 -3.20 -8.19
N HIS A 135 -14.51 -3.77 -7.34
CA HIS A 135 -13.07 -3.89 -7.53
C HIS A 135 -12.64 -5.34 -7.51
N ALA A 136 -11.72 -5.70 -8.42
CA ALA A 136 -11.02 -6.98 -8.41
C ALA A 136 -9.95 -6.98 -7.30
N ILE A 137 -9.17 -5.89 -7.23
CA ILE A 137 -8.30 -5.60 -6.09
C ILE A 137 -8.94 -4.42 -5.35
N PRO A 138 -9.29 -4.56 -4.06
CA PRO A 138 -9.99 -3.52 -3.31
C PRO A 138 -9.13 -2.27 -3.13
N PRO A 139 -9.72 -1.08 -2.96
CA PRO A 139 -9.00 0.12 -2.56
C PRO A 139 -8.36 -0.05 -1.17
N LEU A 140 -7.31 0.72 -0.89
CA LEU A 140 -6.53 0.64 0.33
C LEU A 140 -6.71 1.89 1.22
N PRO A 141 -7.91 2.18 1.73
CA PRO A 141 -8.16 3.39 2.50
C PRO A 141 -7.41 3.41 3.85
N ASN A 142 -6.88 2.27 4.30
CA ASN A 142 -6.05 2.18 5.51
C ASN A 142 -4.54 2.34 5.24
N ALA A 143 -4.11 2.59 4.00
CA ALA A 143 -2.69 2.68 3.65
C ALA A 143 -1.94 3.80 4.41
N PHE A 144 -2.63 4.83 4.92
CA PHE A 144 -2.01 5.85 5.76
C PHE A 144 -1.63 5.35 7.17
N PHE A 145 -2.13 4.17 7.61
CA PHE A 145 -1.66 3.46 8.80
C PHE A 145 -0.51 2.52 8.47
N THR A 146 0.58 3.04 7.93
CA THR A 146 1.71 2.23 7.45
C THR A 146 2.28 1.32 8.53
N ARG A 147 2.26 1.73 9.80
CA ARG A 147 2.80 0.99 10.93
C ARG A 147 2.09 -0.33 11.22
N ASP A 148 0.83 -0.46 10.84
CA ASP A 148 0.07 -1.70 11.03
C ASP A 148 0.59 -2.83 10.14
N ALA A 149 0.98 -2.47 8.91
CA ALA A 149 1.42 -3.42 7.90
C ALA A 149 2.95 -3.62 7.89
N VAL A 150 3.72 -2.65 8.43
CA VAL A 150 5.18 -2.75 8.49
C VAL A 150 5.74 -2.07 9.75
N MET A 151 6.68 -2.73 10.40
CA MET A 151 7.45 -2.15 11.52
C MET A 151 8.94 -2.32 11.27
N ALA A 152 9.71 -1.23 11.43
CA ALA A 152 11.16 -1.27 11.45
C ALA A 152 11.64 -1.52 12.89
N VAL A 153 12.57 -2.46 13.06
CA VAL A 153 13.18 -2.81 14.36
C VAL A 153 14.68 -3.04 14.12
N ASN A 154 15.50 -2.25 14.77
CA ASN A 154 16.93 -2.17 14.45
C ASN A 154 17.12 -1.99 12.94
N GLU A 155 17.96 -2.79 12.29
CA GLU A 155 18.26 -2.73 10.86
C GLU A 155 17.30 -3.57 9.99
N ARG A 156 16.28 -4.21 10.57
CA ARG A 156 15.37 -5.14 9.89
C ARG A 156 13.92 -4.69 9.98
N VAL A 157 13.10 -5.39 9.21
CA VAL A 157 11.68 -5.08 9.08
C VAL A 157 10.83 -6.28 9.47
N ILE A 158 9.68 -6.01 10.07
CA ILE A 158 8.60 -6.98 10.29
C ILE A 158 7.48 -6.61 9.32
N ILE A 159 7.09 -7.54 8.46
CA ILE A 159 5.88 -7.40 7.64
C ILE A 159 4.71 -8.02 8.38
N GLY A 160 3.65 -7.25 8.57
CA GLY A 160 2.47 -7.66 9.31
C GLY A 160 1.70 -8.79 8.63
N SER A 161 1.12 -9.68 9.44
CA SER A 161 0.08 -10.62 8.98
C SER A 161 -1.26 -9.96 9.21
N MET A 162 -1.82 -9.35 8.17
CA MET A 162 -3.07 -8.59 8.28
C MET A 162 -4.25 -9.55 8.47
N ALA A 163 -5.08 -9.29 9.48
CA ALA A 163 -6.24 -10.14 9.80
C ALA A 163 -7.36 -10.04 8.74
N PHE A 164 -7.46 -8.91 8.06
CA PHE A 164 -8.52 -8.65 7.09
C PHE A 164 -7.98 -8.64 5.67
N LYS A 165 -8.61 -9.41 4.79
CA LYS A 165 -8.21 -9.56 3.39
C LYS A 165 -8.09 -8.20 2.67
N ALA A 166 -8.94 -7.23 3.00
CA ALA A 166 -8.91 -5.89 2.43
C ALA A 166 -7.56 -5.17 2.64
N ARG A 167 -6.79 -5.55 3.68
CA ARG A 167 -5.49 -4.96 4.00
C ARG A 167 -4.28 -5.82 3.59
N HIS A 168 -4.49 -7.01 3.02
CA HIS A 168 -3.38 -7.90 2.65
C HIS A 168 -2.47 -7.26 1.60
N ALA A 169 -3.04 -6.51 0.63
CA ALA A 169 -2.24 -5.81 -0.38
C ALA A 169 -1.28 -4.78 0.24
N GLU A 170 -1.67 -4.07 1.31
CA GLU A 170 -0.79 -3.11 1.99
C GLU A 170 0.53 -3.78 2.42
N ALA A 171 0.45 -4.96 3.03
CA ALA A 171 1.63 -5.72 3.46
C ALA A 171 2.50 -6.17 2.27
N LEU A 172 1.89 -6.60 1.16
CA LEU A 172 2.62 -6.99 -0.06
C LEU A 172 3.33 -5.80 -0.71
N LEU A 173 2.66 -4.65 -0.83
CA LEU A 173 3.24 -3.44 -1.40
C LEU A 173 4.43 -2.95 -0.56
N LEU A 174 4.27 -2.90 0.77
CA LEU A 174 5.35 -2.51 1.68
C LEU A 174 6.52 -3.49 1.66
N LYS A 175 6.24 -4.80 1.67
CA LYS A 175 7.28 -5.84 1.51
C LYS A 175 8.10 -5.61 0.24
N SER A 176 7.45 -5.30 -0.88
CA SER A 176 8.11 -5.06 -2.16
C SER A 176 9.04 -3.86 -2.09
N ILE A 177 8.63 -2.77 -1.45
CA ILE A 177 9.48 -1.59 -1.25
C ILE A 177 10.72 -1.95 -0.43
N PHE A 178 10.56 -2.53 0.77
CA PHE A 178 11.70 -2.86 1.64
C PHE A 178 12.62 -3.93 1.09
N LYS A 179 12.17 -4.68 0.08
CA LYS A 179 12.98 -5.74 -0.55
C LYS A 179 13.71 -5.27 -1.80
N TYR A 180 13.12 -4.34 -2.56
CA TYR A 180 13.58 -4.04 -3.93
C TYR A 180 13.83 -2.57 -4.21
N HIS A 181 13.44 -1.63 -3.32
CA HIS A 181 13.67 -0.21 -3.56
C HIS A 181 15.16 0.13 -3.47
N ASN A 182 15.64 0.96 -4.40
CA ASN A 182 17.08 1.27 -4.52
C ASN A 182 17.61 2.22 -3.45
N GLU A 183 16.74 3.02 -2.83
CA GLU A 183 17.13 4.05 -1.85
C GLU A 183 16.73 3.72 -0.41
N ILE A 184 15.87 2.70 -0.22
CA ILE A 184 15.46 2.21 1.10
C ILE A 184 16.07 0.83 1.29
N SER A 185 17.00 0.70 2.21
CA SER A 185 17.66 -0.58 2.50
C SER A 185 17.40 -1.07 3.91
N SER A 186 17.34 -2.39 4.07
CA SER A 186 17.26 -3.07 5.36
C SER A 186 18.07 -4.36 5.34
N ASP A 187 18.45 -4.87 6.50
CA ASP A 187 19.12 -6.18 6.64
C ASP A 187 18.13 -7.36 6.50
N GLY A 188 17.02 -7.14 5.81
CA GLY A 188 15.98 -8.12 5.54
C GLY A 188 14.86 -8.13 6.57
N PHE A 189 14.12 -9.23 6.63
CA PHE A 189 12.93 -9.35 7.46
C PHE A 189 13.19 -10.20 8.71
N TYR A 190 12.72 -9.75 9.87
CA TYR A 190 12.56 -10.61 11.04
C TYR A 190 11.40 -11.58 10.87
N TYR A 191 10.33 -11.09 10.25
CA TYR A 191 9.11 -11.86 9.99
C TYR A 191 8.45 -11.36 8.71
N ASP A 192 7.95 -12.26 7.90
CA ASP A 192 7.16 -11.99 6.70
C ASP A 192 5.76 -12.60 6.87
N GLY A 193 4.81 -11.77 7.29
CA GLY A 193 3.42 -12.16 7.51
C GLY A 193 2.64 -12.45 6.23
N THR A 194 3.17 -12.07 5.06
CA THR A 194 2.52 -12.37 3.77
C THR A 194 2.63 -13.84 3.39
N ALA A 195 3.70 -14.53 3.85
CA ALA A 195 3.92 -15.94 3.57
C ALA A 195 2.86 -16.86 4.21
N SER A 196 2.19 -16.42 5.27
CA SER A 196 1.13 -17.18 5.94
C SER A 196 -0.28 -16.95 5.36
N ALA A 197 -0.45 -15.92 4.54
CA ALA A 197 -1.74 -15.62 3.89
C ALA A 197 -2.01 -16.48 2.64
N SER A 198 -1.03 -17.26 2.19
CA SER A 198 -1.11 -18.15 1.02
C SER A 198 -1.44 -19.61 1.38
N GLN A 199 -1.84 -19.90 2.62
CA GLN A 199 -2.36 -21.19 3.09
C GLN A 199 -3.84 -21.06 3.45
#